data_25d1c8c56f96444b3ca6bfc43c1c1ef2
#
_entry.id   25d1c8c56f96444b3ca6bfc43c1c1ef2
#
_cell.length_a   1.000
_cell.length_b   1.000
_cell.length_c   1.000
_cell.angle_alpha   90.00
_cell.angle_beta   90.00
_cell.angle_gamma   90.00
#
_symmetry.space_group_name_H-M   'P 1'
#
loop_
_entity.id
_entity.type
_entity.pdbx_description
1 polymer ?
#
loop_
_entity_poly.entity_id
_entity_poly.type
_entity_poly.pdbx_seq_one_letter_code
_entity_poly.pdbx_strand_id
1 'polypeptide(L)'
;MAKDSLHIWKHMSLCVSDMMSMLSLENRYIVHTGLANIKNYFFKALCEKQSFSMGGKVNPISVAFYITPLINAMIRAGAEDEKQRCFQAFIDGHAMVESHKRGAKGTYEEVAIESARECTNARAKQNRILDKAEESLEIKIAKHDLLSNKILFIRLEDEDDFPPELNGLVAMRLSQKYKRPTIVARLNDEGEIKGSARGLSDCELVSFKDFLDKSGFTTFTAGHANAHGVGILDKNLAAFHEYANKELADMDFGESWYEVNFERIAADTDIEDLIIDIVSHEDIWG
;
A
#
# COMPACT_ATOMS: atom_id res chain seq x y z
N MET A 1 -30.04 -19.84 -1.76
CA MET A 1 -29.15 -18.96 -2.55
C MET A 1 -28.84 -17.59 -1.89
N ALA A 2 -29.82 -16.77 -1.47
CA ALA A 2 -29.51 -15.46 -0.88
C ALA A 2 -28.83 -15.51 0.50
N LYS A 3 -29.11 -16.53 1.33
CA LYS A 3 -28.46 -16.71 2.65
C LYS A 3 -27.01 -17.17 2.54
N ASP A 4 -26.67 -17.94 1.52
CA ASP A 4 -25.32 -18.48 1.35
C ASP A 4 -24.37 -17.43 0.76
N SER A 5 -24.86 -16.56 -0.14
CA SER A 5 -24.09 -15.43 -0.64
C SER A 5 -23.76 -14.42 0.47
N LEU A 6 -24.70 -14.14 1.38
CA LEU A 6 -24.45 -13.27 2.54
C LEU A 6 -23.37 -13.85 3.49
N HIS A 7 -23.26 -15.17 3.58
CA HIS A 7 -22.25 -15.85 4.39
C HIS A 7 -20.84 -15.67 3.80
N ILE A 8 -20.69 -15.78 2.49
CA ILE A 8 -19.42 -15.57 1.78
C ILE A 8 -18.95 -14.11 1.95
N TRP A 9 -19.84 -13.13 1.80
CA TRP A 9 -19.53 -11.72 1.97
C TRP A 9 -19.07 -11.38 3.39
N LYS A 10 -19.62 -12.00 4.42
CA LYS A 10 -19.17 -11.82 5.81
C LYS A 10 -17.74 -12.31 6.07
N HIS A 11 -17.29 -13.31 5.32
CA HIS A 11 -15.92 -13.81 5.40
C HIS A 11 -14.91 -12.93 4.64
N MET A 12 -15.36 -12.23 3.59
CA MET A 12 -14.52 -11.38 2.75
C MET A 12 -14.41 -9.93 3.25
N SER A 13 -15.19 -9.53 4.26
CA SER A 13 -15.33 -8.12 4.67
C SER A 13 -14.00 -7.47 5.08
N LEU A 14 -13.08 -8.21 5.68
CA LEU A 14 -11.79 -7.68 6.07
C LEU A 14 -10.89 -7.35 4.87
N CYS A 15 -10.88 -8.18 3.82
CA CYS A 15 -10.12 -7.91 2.59
C CYS A 15 -10.80 -6.85 1.73
N VAL A 16 -12.11 -6.78 1.81
CA VAL A 16 -12.93 -5.89 0.97
C VAL A 16 -12.90 -4.44 1.48
N SER A 17 -12.74 -4.21 2.79
CA SER A 17 -12.70 -2.87 3.37
C SER A 17 -11.57 -1.97 2.82
N ASP A 18 -10.47 -2.57 2.37
CA ASP A 18 -9.34 -1.85 1.76
C ASP A 18 -9.56 -1.52 0.27
N MET A 19 -10.45 -2.23 -0.40
CA MET A 19 -10.66 -2.13 -1.85
C MET A 19 -12.01 -1.53 -2.25
N MET A 20 -12.96 -1.43 -1.32
CA MET A 20 -14.32 -0.95 -1.61
C MET A 20 -14.52 0.45 -1.08
N SER A 21 -15.11 1.31 -1.93
CA SER A 21 -15.50 2.65 -1.49
C SER A 21 -16.54 2.56 -0.37
N MET A 22 -16.22 3.17 0.77
CA MET A 22 -17.13 3.32 1.90
C MET A 22 -18.20 4.40 1.67
N LEU A 23 -18.15 5.11 0.56
CA LEU A 23 -19.17 6.09 0.15
C LEU A 23 -20.48 5.44 -0.26
N SER A 24 -20.46 4.16 -0.72
CA SER A 24 -21.66 3.39 -1.00
C SER A 24 -22.28 2.84 0.29
N LEU A 25 -23.58 3.10 0.50
CA LEU A 25 -24.32 2.62 1.67
C LEU A 25 -24.30 1.09 1.78
N GLU A 26 -24.39 0.39 0.64
CA GLU A 26 -24.35 -1.08 0.59
C GLU A 26 -22.99 -1.61 1.04
N ASN A 27 -21.90 -1.06 0.52
CA ASN A 27 -20.55 -1.44 0.91
C ASN A 27 -20.31 -1.19 2.39
N ARG A 28 -20.72 -0.02 2.88
CA ARG A 28 -20.63 0.34 4.30
C ARG A 28 -21.35 -0.68 5.18
N TYR A 29 -22.60 -1.01 4.83
CA TYR A 29 -23.38 -2.01 5.55
C TYR A 29 -22.69 -3.38 5.59
N ILE A 30 -22.17 -3.85 4.45
CA ILE A 30 -21.47 -5.13 4.34
C ILE A 30 -20.23 -5.14 5.22
N VAL A 31 -19.41 -4.09 5.13
CA VAL A 31 -18.16 -3.97 5.88
C VAL A 31 -18.43 -3.91 7.39
N HIS A 32 -19.29 -3.00 7.85
CA HIS A 32 -19.60 -2.88 9.28
C HIS A 32 -20.20 -4.15 9.86
N THR A 33 -21.17 -4.77 9.16
CA THR A 33 -21.76 -6.03 9.60
C THR A 33 -20.75 -7.17 9.67
N GLY A 34 -19.83 -7.22 8.69
CA GLY A 34 -18.77 -8.21 8.64
C GLY A 34 -17.73 -8.03 9.74
N LEU A 35 -17.28 -6.80 9.99
CA LEU A 35 -16.30 -6.49 11.02
C LEU A 35 -16.86 -6.70 12.43
N ALA A 36 -18.14 -6.39 12.66
CA ALA A 36 -18.82 -6.66 13.94
C ALA A 36 -18.93 -8.17 14.26
N ASN A 37 -18.80 -9.06 13.25
CA ASN A 37 -18.98 -10.49 13.43
C ASN A 37 -18.02 -11.31 12.55
N ILE A 38 -16.74 -11.13 12.75
CA ILE A 38 -15.69 -11.85 12.02
C ILE A 38 -15.82 -13.36 12.30
N LYS A 39 -16.01 -14.15 11.27
CA LYS A 39 -16.13 -15.62 11.36
C LYS A 39 -14.83 -16.33 10.99
N ASN A 40 -14.07 -15.79 10.06
CA ASN A 40 -12.83 -16.39 9.62
C ASN A 40 -11.80 -16.41 10.76
N TYR A 41 -11.24 -17.57 11.01
CA TYR A 41 -10.36 -17.80 12.16
C TYR A 41 -9.00 -17.11 11.98
N PHE A 42 -8.49 -17.06 10.75
CA PHE A 42 -7.26 -16.36 10.45
C PHE A 42 -7.38 -14.85 10.66
N PHE A 43 -8.51 -14.24 10.25
CA PHE A 43 -8.73 -12.83 10.51
C PHE A 43 -8.89 -12.51 12.00
N LYS A 44 -9.49 -13.42 12.78
CA LYS A 44 -9.49 -13.27 14.24
C LYS A 44 -8.08 -13.26 14.80
N ALA A 45 -7.24 -14.23 14.39
CA ALA A 45 -5.86 -14.32 14.85
C ALA A 45 -5.04 -13.07 14.48
N LEU A 46 -5.24 -12.51 13.28
CA LEU A 46 -4.62 -11.25 12.87
C LEU A 46 -5.08 -10.07 13.75
N CYS A 47 -6.40 -9.94 14.00
CA CYS A 47 -6.94 -8.90 14.85
C CYS A 47 -6.45 -9.02 16.30
N GLU A 48 -6.41 -10.22 16.85
CA GLU A 48 -5.85 -10.48 18.19
C GLU A 48 -4.37 -10.07 18.25
N LYS A 49 -3.59 -10.43 17.21
CA LYS A 49 -2.17 -10.08 17.12
C LYS A 49 -1.94 -8.57 17.07
N GLN A 50 -2.87 -7.82 16.49
CA GLN A 50 -2.81 -6.35 16.34
C GLN A 50 -3.68 -5.60 17.35
N SER A 51 -4.30 -6.28 18.31
CA SER A 51 -5.26 -5.71 19.25
C SER A 51 -4.74 -4.46 19.96
N PHE A 52 -3.49 -4.48 20.41
CA PHE A 52 -2.87 -3.32 21.06
C PHE A 52 -2.75 -2.12 20.10
N SER A 53 -2.26 -2.33 18.88
CA SER A 53 -2.09 -1.28 17.88
C SER A 53 -3.43 -0.69 17.42
N MET A 54 -4.48 -1.51 17.40
CA MET A 54 -5.84 -1.12 17.01
C MET A 54 -6.65 -0.50 18.15
N GLY A 55 -6.08 -0.37 19.37
CA GLY A 55 -6.80 0.11 20.55
C GLY A 55 -8.01 -0.77 20.92
N GLY A 56 -8.00 -2.05 20.55
CA GLY A 56 -9.09 -3.01 20.79
C GLY A 56 -10.31 -2.83 19.87
N LYS A 57 -10.33 -1.83 18.98
CA LYS A 57 -11.43 -1.59 18.03
C LYS A 57 -11.10 -2.16 16.65
N VAL A 58 -12.05 -2.91 16.07
CA VAL A 58 -11.95 -3.39 14.67
C VAL A 58 -12.93 -2.59 13.82
N ASN A 59 -12.39 -1.68 13.04
CA ASN A 59 -13.13 -0.82 12.12
C ASN A 59 -12.39 -0.75 10.77
N PRO A 60 -12.96 -0.17 9.71
CA PRO A 60 -12.32 -0.08 8.40
C PRO A 60 -10.91 0.54 8.44
N ILE A 61 -10.72 1.60 9.23
CA ILE A 61 -9.44 2.29 9.38
C ILE A 61 -8.41 1.35 10.01
N SER A 62 -8.75 0.70 11.12
CA SER A 62 -7.84 -0.23 11.80
C SER A 62 -7.45 -1.43 10.91
N VAL A 63 -8.39 -1.92 10.08
CA VAL A 63 -8.10 -2.98 9.10
C VAL A 63 -7.13 -2.48 8.04
N ALA A 64 -7.38 -1.32 7.44
CA ALA A 64 -6.53 -0.74 6.39
C ALA A 64 -5.09 -0.48 6.89
N PHE A 65 -4.92 0.01 8.12
CA PHE A 65 -3.61 0.37 8.65
C PHE A 65 -2.85 -0.77 9.34
N TYR A 66 -3.54 -1.74 9.96
CA TYR A 66 -2.89 -2.76 10.79
C TYR A 66 -3.04 -4.19 10.29
N ILE A 67 -4.09 -4.53 9.54
CA ILE A 67 -4.31 -5.91 9.07
C ILE A 67 -3.89 -6.08 7.61
N THR A 68 -4.43 -5.28 6.70
CA THR A 68 -4.12 -5.35 5.26
C THR A 68 -2.62 -5.27 4.96
N PRO A 69 -1.82 -4.40 5.62
CA PRO A 69 -0.38 -4.35 5.39
C PRO A 69 0.38 -5.62 5.79
N LEU A 70 -0.12 -6.42 6.73
CA LEU A 70 0.50 -7.70 7.12
C LEU A 70 0.36 -8.74 6.01
N ILE A 71 -0.85 -8.87 5.46
CA ILE A 71 -1.14 -9.79 4.35
C ILE A 71 -0.36 -9.38 3.11
N ASN A 72 -0.37 -8.08 2.79
CA ASN A 72 0.39 -7.53 1.67
C ASN A 72 1.90 -7.77 1.80
N ALA A 73 2.44 -7.67 3.02
CA ALA A 73 3.85 -7.95 3.29
C ALA A 73 4.16 -9.44 3.14
N MET A 74 3.27 -10.34 3.57
CA MET A 74 3.40 -11.78 3.35
C MET A 74 3.49 -12.09 1.84
N ILE A 75 2.61 -11.52 1.04
CA ILE A 75 2.60 -11.75 -0.42
C ILE A 75 3.90 -11.25 -1.07
N ARG A 76 4.45 -10.11 -0.62
CA ARG A 76 5.63 -9.48 -1.24
C ARG A 76 6.97 -10.02 -0.71
N ALA A 77 7.07 -10.35 0.56
CA ALA A 77 8.35 -10.64 1.24
C ALA A 77 8.36 -11.97 2.01
N GLY A 78 7.24 -12.68 2.08
CA GLY A 78 7.16 -14.02 2.67
C GLY A 78 7.85 -15.06 1.81
N ALA A 79 8.35 -16.13 2.45
CA ALA A 79 8.83 -17.32 1.75
C ALA A 79 7.66 -18.10 1.13
N GLU A 80 7.93 -18.95 0.15
CA GLU A 80 6.88 -19.65 -0.58
C GLU A 80 6.03 -20.55 0.32
N ASP A 81 6.67 -21.27 1.25
CA ASP A 81 5.99 -22.10 2.23
C ASP A 81 5.16 -21.27 3.24
N GLU A 82 5.61 -20.07 3.62
CA GLU A 82 4.84 -19.14 4.45
C GLU A 82 3.59 -18.64 3.70
N LYS A 83 3.71 -18.34 2.40
CA LYS A 83 2.58 -17.94 1.54
C LYS A 83 1.55 -19.07 1.41
N GLN A 84 2.02 -20.31 1.26
CA GLN A 84 1.14 -21.48 1.19
C GLN A 84 0.40 -21.71 2.51
N ARG A 85 1.07 -21.59 3.66
CA ARG A 85 0.41 -21.65 4.98
C ARG A 85 -0.59 -20.51 5.16
N CYS A 86 -0.25 -19.30 4.74
CA CYS A 86 -1.15 -18.17 4.79
C CYS A 86 -2.42 -18.43 3.96
N PHE A 87 -2.28 -18.97 2.75
CA PHE A 87 -3.43 -19.36 1.93
C PHE A 87 -4.26 -20.46 2.61
N GLN A 88 -3.63 -21.47 3.18
CA GLN A 88 -4.31 -22.51 3.96
C GLN A 88 -5.09 -21.93 5.14
N ALA A 89 -4.52 -20.96 5.86
CA ALA A 89 -5.17 -20.31 6.98
C ALA A 89 -6.48 -19.58 6.60
N PHE A 90 -6.58 -19.06 5.37
CA PHE A 90 -7.83 -18.50 4.86
C PHE A 90 -8.93 -19.56 4.66
N ILE A 91 -8.54 -20.78 4.25
CA ILE A 91 -9.48 -21.85 3.90
C ILE A 91 -9.87 -22.66 5.15
N ASP A 92 -8.86 -23.10 5.91
CA ASP A 92 -9.01 -23.90 7.12
C ASP A 92 -8.04 -23.43 8.20
N GLY A 93 -8.46 -22.43 8.97
CA GLY A 93 -7.65 -21.84 10.03
C GLY A 93 -7.35 -22.75 11.21
N HIS A 94 -8.08 -23.87 11.36
CA HIS A 94 -7.90 -24.84 12.45
C HIS A 94 -6.94 -25.99 12.11
N ALA A 95 -6.48 -26.12 10.87
CA ALA A 95 -5.49 -27.11 10.51
C ALA A 95 -4.25 -26.97 11.39
N MET A 96 -3.73 -28.11 11.88
CA MET A 96 -2.54 -28.12 12.74
C MET A 96 -1.27 -28.16 11.89
N VAL A 97 -0.34 -27.26 12.18
CA VAL A 97 0.98 -27.16 11.52
C VAL A 97 2.09 -27.13 12.57
N GLU A 98 3.30 -27.52 12.17
CA GLU A 98 4.47 -27.37 13.05
C GLU A 98 4.74 -25.88 13.28
N SER A 99 4.95 -25.51 14.54
CA SER A 99 5.23 -24.12 14.92
C SER A 99 6.68 -23.74 14.57
N HIS A 100 6.87 -22.64 13.83
CA HIS A 100 8.17 -22.04 13.58
C HIS A 100 8.55 -20.96 14.61
N LYS A 101 7.79 -20.88 15.71
CA LYS A 101 8.12 -19.98 16.82
C LYS A 101 9.46 -20.36 17.43
N ARG A 102 10.31 -19.36 17.71
CA ARG A 102 11.61 -19.59 18.35
C ARG A 102 11.43 -20.32 19.68
N GLY A 103 12.10 -21.46 19.80
CA GLY A 103 12.05 -22.32 21.00
C GLY A 103 10.87 -23.30 21.04
N ALA A 104 10.02 -23.37 20.03
CA ALA A 104 8.86 -24.27 19.97
C ALA A 104 9.04 -25.42 18.96
N LYS A 105 10.26 -25.78 18.60
CA LYS A 105 10.55 -26.86 17.64
C LYS A 105 9.86 -28.16 18.04
N GLY A 106 9.14 -28.78 17.11
CA GLY A 106 8.39 -30.01 17.33
C GLY A 106 7.06 -29.84 18.03
N THR A 107 6.62 -28.60 18.32
CA THR A 107 5.26 -28.30 18.76
C THR A 107 4.36 -27.97 17.57
N TYR A 108 3.06 -28.20 17.76
CA TYR A 108 2.04 -27.93 16.74
C TYR A 108 1.08 -26.87 17.23
N GLU A 109 0.62 -26.01 16.34
CA GLU A 109 -0.39 -25.00 16.59
C GLU A 109 -1.32 -24.82 15.38
N GLU A 110 -2.43 -24.12 15.56
CA GLU A 110 -3.35 -23.84 14.45
C GLU A 110 -2.68 -22.96 13.39
N VAL A 111 -2.88 -23.31 12.12
CA VAL A 111 -2.28 -22.58 10.98
C VAL A 111 -2.64 -21.10 10.97
N ALA A 112 -3.82 -20.74 11.47
CA ALA A 112 -4.23 -19.35 11.62
C ALA A 112 -3.31 -18.55 12.56
N ILE A 113 -2.90 -19.15 13.68
CA ILE A 113 -2.01 -18.51 14.67
C ILE A 113 -0.59 -18.41 14.12
N GLU A 114 -0.10 -19.51 13.51
CA GLU A 114 1.21 -19.54 12.87
C GLU A 114 1.29 -18.46 11.77
N SER A 115 0.34 -18.47 10.84
CA SER A 115 0.32 -17.51 9.71
C SER A 115 0.16 -16.07 10.14
N ALA A 116 -0.61 -15.78 11.20
CA ALA A 116 -0.71 -14.41 11.74
C ALA A 116 0.64 -13.92 12.28
N ARG A 117 1.43 -14.81 12.91
CA ARG A 117 2.80 -14.51 13.34
C ARG A 117 3.74 -14.33 12.17
N GLU A 118 3.68 -15.22 11.18
CA GLU A 118 4.50 -15.14 9.95
C GLU A 118 4.21 -13.86 9.17
N CYS A 119 2.95 -13.44 9.04
CA CYS A 119 2.58 -12.15 8.43
C CYS A 119 3.21 -10.96 9.16
N THR A 120 3.24 -10.98 10.50
CA THR A 120 3.90 -9.94 11.30
C THR A 120 5.42 -9.93 11.05
N ASN A 121 6.04 -11.10 10.97
CA ASN A 121 7.46 -11.24 10.69
C ASN A 121 7.80 -10.79 9.26
N ALA A 122 6.97 -11.15 8.28
CA ALA A 122 7.10 -10.71 6.89
C ALA A 122 7.01 -9.17 6.77
N ARG A 123 6.12 -8.52 7.52
CA ARG A 123 6.03 -7.05 7.59
C ARG A 123 7.30 -6.42 8.16
N ALA A 124 7.83 -6.99 9.25
CA ALA A 124 9.08 -6.51 9.85
C ALA A 124 10.28 -6.73 8.92
N LYS A 125 10.33 -7.86 8.19
CA LYS A 125 11.33 -8.14 7.16
C LYS A 125 11.23 -7.14 6.00
N GLN A 126 10.02 -6.94 5.47
CA GLN A 126 9.76 -5.97 4.40
C GLN A 126 10.24 -4.56 4.79
N ASN A 127 9.89 -4.09 5.99
CA ASN A 127 10.29 -2.75 6.43
C ASN A 127 11.82 -2.62 6.48
N ARG A 128 12.54 -3.60 7.03
CA ARG A 128 14.02 -3.59 7.04
C ARG A 128 14.64 -3.56 5.64
N ILE A 129 14.03 -4.26 4.68
CA ILE A 129 14.50 -4.20 3.27
C ILE A 129 14.25 -2.82 2.70
N LEU A 130 13.06 -2.24 2.93
CA LEU A 130 12.72 -0.91 2.44
C LEU A 130 13.62 0.17 3.02
N ASP A 131 13.92 0.12 4.33
CA ASP A 131 14.78 1.09 5.00
C ASP A 131 16.21 1.07 4.41
N LYS A 132 16.76 -0.14 4.18
CA LYS A 132 18.08 -0.29 3.53
C LYS A 132 18.09 0.15 2.08
N ALA A 133 17.03 -0.19 1.31
CA ALA A 133 16.91 0.23 -0.07
C ALA A 133 16.83 1.76 -0.17
N GLU A 134 16.03 2.39 0.68
CA GLU A 134 15.89 3.85 0.72
C GLU A 134 17.25 4.52 1.01
N GLU A 135 17.99 4.07 2.03
CA GLU A 135 19.32 4.59 2.38
C GLU A 135 20.31 4.46 1.21
N SER A 136 20.35 3.29 0.55
CA SER A 136 21.23 3.08 -0.61
C SER A 136 20.86 3.97 -1.79
N LEU A 137 19.56 4.07 -2.09
CA LEU A 137 19.09 4.88 -3.21
C LEU A 137 19.23 6.38 -2.97
N GLU A 138 19.19 6.87 -1.75
CA GLU A 138 19.48 8.26 -1.43
C GLU A 138 20.91 8.66 -1.80
N ILE A 139 21.86 7.78 -1.54
CA ILE A 139 23.26 7.99 -1.96
C ILE A 139 23.33 8.07 -3.50
N LYS A 140 22.63 7.18 -4.21
CA LYS A 140 22.55 7.15 -5.68
C LYS A 140 21.89 8.42 -6.24
N ILE A 141 20.78 8.85 -5.63
CA ILE A 141 20.08 10.08 -6.00
C ILE A 141 21.00 11.29 -5.90
N ALA A 142 21.72 11.43 -4.78
CA ALA A 142 22.65 12.54 -4.56
C ALA A 142 23.87 12.46 -5.50
N LYS A 143 24.45 11.27 -5.67
CA LYS A 143 25.65 11.07 -6.52
C LYS A 143 25.41 11.41 -7.99
N HIS A 144 24.20 11.12 -8.51
CA HIS A 144 23.85 11.31 -9.91
C HIS A 144 22.98 12.55 -10.15
N ASP A 145 22.78 13.38 -9.14
CA ASP A 145 21.94 14.60 -9.20
C ASP A 145 20.55 14.34 -9.82
N LEU A 146 19.92 13.21 -9.43
CA LEU A 146 18.64 12.79 -10.03
C LEU A 146 17.49 13.76 -9.70
N LEU A 147 17.67 14.61 -8.68
CA LEU A 147 16.71 15.64 -8.29
C LEU A 147 16.75 16.89 -9.19
N SER A 148 17.69 17.00 -10.12
CA SER A 148 17.67 18.04 -11.15
C SER A 148 16.50 17.85 -12.13
N ASN A 149 15.94 16.63 -12.22
CA ASN A 149 14.80 16.33 -13.08
C ASN A 149 13.46 16.50 -12.34
N LYS A 150 12.41 16.88 -13.06
CA LYS A 150 11.05 16.99 -12.53
C LYS A 150 10.45 15.65 -12.11
N ILE A 151 10.82 14.56 -12.77
CA ILE A 151 10.49 13.19 -12.39
C ILE A 151 11.74 12.53 -11.83
N LEU A 152 11.65 11.98 -10.61
CA LEU A 152 12.72 11.19 -10.02
C LEU A 152 12.72 9.80 -10.66
N PHE A 153 13.58 9.60 -11.63
CA PHE A 153 13.75 8.32 -12.29
C PHE A 153 14.98 7.58 -11.76
N ILE A 154 14.75 6.44 -11.11
CA ILE A 154 15.81 5.63 -10.52
C ILE A 154 15.92 4.33 -11.31
N ARG A 155 17.00 4.23 -12.08
CA ARG A 155 17.41 2.98 -12.69
C ARG A 155 18.16 2.14 -11.67
N LEU A 156 17.60 0.98 -11.35
CA LEU A 156 18.24 0.00 -10.47
C LEU A 156 19.28 -0.80 -11.24
N GLU A 157 20.41 -1.04 -10.61
CA GLU A 157 21.51 -1.88 -11.08
C GLU A 157 21.57 -3.18 -10.26
N ASP A 158 22.48 -4.09 -10.59
CA ASP A 158 22.59 -5.40 -9.92
C ASP A 158 22.96 -5.29 -8.43
N GLU A 159 23.69 -4.23 -8.07
CA GLU A 159 24.01 -3.92 -6.65
C GLU A 159 22.83 -3.42 -5.82
N ASP A 160 21.75 -2.97 -6.45
CA ASP A 160 20.52 -2.56 -5.77
C ASP A 160 19.68 -3.79 -5.38
N ASP A 161 20.18 -4.55 -4.40
CA ASP A 161 19.67 -5.88 -4.01
C ASP A 161 18.40 -5.80 -3.14
N PHE A 162 17.23 -5.64 -3.79
CA PHE A 162 15.93 -5.86 -3.16
C PHE A 162 14.89 -6.41 -4.16
N PRO A 163 13.88 -7.15 -3.65
CA PRO A 163 12.89 -7.80 -4.51
C PRO A 163 12.11 -6.82 -5.40
N PRO A 164 11.89 -7.14 -6.70
CA PRO A 164 11.11 -6.29 -7.62
C PRO A 164 9.69 -5.97 -7.12
N GLU A 165 9.09 -6.85 -6.33
CA GLU A 165 7.77 -6.67 -5.71
C GLU A 165 7.71 -5.48 -4.76
N LEU A 166 8.88 -4.98 -4.33
CA LEU A 166 9.00 -3.82 -3.45
C LEU A 166 9.26 -2.51 -4.21
N ASN A 167 9.51 -2.54 -5.53
CA ASN A 167 9.76 -1.33 -6.33
C ASN A 167 8.68 -0.26 -6.11
N GLY A 168 7.40 -0.68 -6.08
CA GLY A 168 6.28 0.23 -5.88
C GLY A 168 6.23 0.88 -4.50
N LEU A 169 6.69 0.18 -3.44
CA LEU A 169 6.77 0.73 -2.10
C LEU A 169 7.95 1.69 -1.96
N VAL A 170 9.09 1.34 -2.54
CA VAL A 170 10.26 2.22 -2.61
C VAL A 170 9.91 3.50 -3.36
N ALA A 171 9.31 3.38 -4.56
CA ALA A 171 8.87 4.53 -5.34
C ALA A 171 7.89 5.42 -4.56
N MET A 172 6.95 4.84 -3.79
CA MET A 172 6.00 5.58 -2.96
C MET A 172 6.71 6.35 -1.84
N ARG A 173 7.64 5.72 -1.11
CA ARG A 173 8.39 6.39 -0.04
C ARG A 173 9.21 7.56 -0.59
N LEU A 174 9.91 7.34 -1.69
CA LEU A 174 10.74 8.38 -2.31
C LEU A 174 9.90 9.51 -2.92
N SER A 175 8.75 9.21 -3.53
CA SER A 175 7.84 10.25 -4.04
C SER A 175 7.31 11.14 -2.93
N GLN A 176 6.94 10.57 -1.79
CA GLN A 176 6.48 11.31 -0.62
C GLN A 176 7.62 12.14 0.03
N LYS A 177 8.83 11.59 0.08
CA LYS A 177 9.99 12.26 0.68
C LYS A 177 10.45 13.45 -0.15
N TYR A 178 10.61 13.25 -1.47
CA TYR A 178 11.15 14.27 -2.37
C TYR A 178 10.05 15.12 -3.03
N LYS A 179 8.78 14.86 -2.72
CA LYS A 179 7.62 15.60 -3.26
C LYS A 179 7.66 15.73 -4.77
N ARG A 180 7.86 14.61 -5.47
CA ARG A 180 7.84 14.53 -6.94
C ARG A 180 7.46 13.15 -7.46
N PRO A 181 6.90 13.06 -8.66
CA PRO A 181 6.62 11.79 -9.29
C PRO A 181 7.89 10.94 -9.40
N THR A 182 7.80 9.67 -9.04
CA THR A 182 8.97 8.78 -8.93
C THR A 182 8.76 7.49 -9.71
N ILE A 183 9.78 7.09 -10.47
CA ILE A 183 9.86 5.81 -11.16
C ILE A 183 11.06 5.04 -10.61
N VAL A 184 10.84 3.79 -10.19
CA VAL A 184 11.89 2.85 -9.77
C VAL A 184 11.80 1.63 -10.68
N ALA A 185 12.84 1.40 -11.48
CA ALA A 185 12.78 0.43 -12.57
C ALA A 185 14.14 -0.22 -12.86
N ARG A 186 14.13 -1.42 -13.46
CA ARG A 186 15.31 -2.19 -13.87
C ARG A 186 15.33 -2.34 -15.40
N LEU A 187 16.52 -2.34 -15.97
CA LEU A 187 16.74 -2.72 -17.36
C LEU A 187 16.60 -4.24 -17.50
N ASN A 188 15.85 -4.70 -18.48
CA ASN A 188 15.78 -6.12 -18.85
C ASN A 188 16.70 -6.41 -20.06
N ASP A 189 16.81 -7.69 -20.39
CA ASP A 189 17.65 -8.17 -21.52
C ASP A 189 17.17 -7.68 -22.89
N GLU A 190 15.94 -7.20 -23.00
CA GLU A 190 15.32 -6.68 -24.22
C GLU A 190 15.62 -5.18 -24.45
N GLY A 191 16.37 -4.56 -23.55
CA GLY A 191 16.70 -3.12 -23.61
C GLY A 191 15.54 -2.23 -23.18
N GLU A 192 14.61 -2.75 -22.41
CA GLU A 192 13.48 -2.04 -21.84
C GLU A 192 13.65 -1.90 -20.32
N ILE A 193 13.44 -0.70 -19.81
CA ILE A 193 13.46 -0.38 -18.39
C ILE A 193 12.04 -0.54 -17.85
N LYS A 194 11.80 -1.58 -17.02
CA LYS A 194 10.50 -1.92 -16.44
C LYS A 194 10.49 -1.72 -14.93
N GLY A 195 9.40 -1.15 -14.42
CA GLY A 195 9.26 -0.96 -12.98
C GLY A 195 7.94 -0.39 -12.53
N SER A 196 7.99 0.35 -11.43
CA SER A 196 6.83 0.94 -10.78
C SER A 196 6.92 2.46 -10.77
N ALA A 197 5.82 3.10 -11.11
CA ALA A 197 5.65 4.55 -11.06
C ALA A 197 4.70 4.95 -9.91
N ARG A 198 5.02 6.04 -9.24
CA ARG A 198 4.19 6.66 -8.21
C ARG A 198 4.13 8.15 -8.43
N GLY A 199 2.91 8.67 -8.62
CA GLY A 199 2.59 10.10 -8.60
C GLY A 199 2.29 10.59 -7.18
N LEU A 200 1.93 11.86 -7.09
CA LEU A 200 1.47 12.50 -5.87
C LEU A 200 -0.05 12.70 -5.97
N SER A 201 -0.75 12.57 -4.84
CA SER A 201 -2.21 12.69 -4.82
C SER A 201 -2.67 14.16 -4.83
N ASP A 202 -1.89 15.02 -4.17
CA ASP A 202 -2.28 16.40 -3.87
C ASP A 202 -1.37 17.39 -4.60
N CYS A 203 -1.34 17.29 -5.94
CA CYS A 203 -0.58 18.20 -6.79
C CYS A 203 -1.28 18.45 -8.13
N GLU A 204 -0.82 19.44 -8.90
CA GLU A 204 -1.40 19.80 -10.21
C GLU A 204 -1.37 18.64 -11.22
N LEU A 205 -0.43 17.70 -11.11
CA LEU A 205 -0.37 16.51 -11.94
C LEU A 205 -1.38 15.45 -11.44
N VAL A 206 -2.64 15.61 -11.80
CA VAL A 206 -3.76 14.76 -11.35
C VAL A 206 -3.55 13.26 -11.69
N SER A 207 -2.97 12.96 -12.84
CA SER A 207 -2.71 11.58 -13.30
C SER A 207 -1.32 11.48 -13.90
N PHE A 208 -0.41 10.88 -13.13
CA PHE A 208 0.94 10.58 -13.62
C PHE A 208 0.92 9.55 -14.76
N LYS A 209 -0.02 8.59 -14.68
CA LYS A 209 -0.23 7.59 -15.74
C LYS A 209 -0.59 8.24 -17.07
N ASP A 210 -1.59 9.14 -17.08
CA ASP A 210 -2.02 9.81 -18.32
C ASP A 210 -0.92 10.72 -18.91
N PHE A 211 -0.12 11.34 -18.06
CA PHE A 211 1.06 12.09 -18.50
C PHE A 211 2.05 11.17 -19.23
N LEU A 212 2.35 10.02 -18.65
CA LEU A 212 3.26 9.04 -19.25
C LEU A 212 2.71 8.48 -20.56
N ASP A 213 1.42 8.15 -20.63
CA ASP A 213 0.76 7.66 -21.84
C ASP A 213 0.81 8.70 -22.97
N LYS A 214 0.55 9.97 -22.65
CA LYS A 214 0.60 11.07 -23.62
C LYS A 214 2.01 11.40 -24.11
N SER A 215 3.04 11.07 -23.33
CA SER A 215 4.42 11.33 -23.69
C SER A 215 4.88 10.59 -24.96
N GLY A 216 4.29 9.43 -25.24
CA GLY A 216 4.66 8.56 -26.35
C GLY A 216 6.00 7.83 -26.17
N PHE A 217 6.65 7.94 -25.01
CA PHE A 217 7.92 7.28 -24.71
C PHE A 217 7.75 5.93 -23.98
N THR A 218 6.58 5.68 -23.41
CA THR A 218 6.30 4.44 -22.69
C THR A 218 5.92 3.31 -23.64
N THR A 219 6.38 2.11 -23.34
CA THR A 219 5.98 0.87 -24.04
C THR A 219 4.68 0.33 -23.48
N PHE A 220 4.45 0.55 -22.18
CA PHE A 220 3.19 0.29 -21.51
C PHE A 220 3.09 1.13 -20.23
N THR A 221 1.83 1.35 -19.79
CA THR A 221 1.47 1.74 -18.43
C THR A 221 0.29 0.90 -17.97
N ALA A 222 0.33 0.36 -16.75
CA ALA A 222 -0.72 -0.53 -16.25
C ALA A 222 -1.00 -0.31 -14.77
N GLY A 223 -2.22 0.12 -14.43
CA GLY A 223 -2.64 0.40 -13.06
C GLY A 223 -3.44 1.69 -12.92
N HIS A 224 -3.37 2.30 -11.74
CA HIS A 224 -4.12 3.51 -11.37
C HIS A 224 -3.38 4.79 -11.77
N ALA A 225 -4.08 5.93 -11.72
CA ALA A 225 -3.56 7.25 -12.10
C ALA A 225 -2.18 7.58 -11.48
N ASN A 226 -2.02 7.35 -10.18
CA ASN A 226 -0.79 7.67 -9.43
C ASN A 226 -0.06 6.43 -8.86
N ALA A 227 -0.45 5.20 -9.27
CA ALA A 227 0.19 3.96 -8.84
C ALA A 227 0.07 2.89 -9.94
N HIS A 228 1.11 2.74 -10.75
CA HIS A 228 1.06 1.86 -11.92
C HIS A 228 2.44 1.27 -12.25
N GLY A 229 2.44 0.21 -13.06
CA GLY A 229 3.62 -0.31 -13.73
C GLY A 229 3.94 0.53 -14.97
N VAL A 230 5.21 0.63 -15.32
CA VAL A 230 5.68 1.39 -16.49
C VAL A 230 6.84 0.68 -17.17
N GLY A 231 6.90 0.79 -18.50
CA GLY A 231 8.03 0.39 -19.33
C GLY A 231 8.47 1.54 -20.24
N ILE A 232 9.79 1.72 -20.40
CA ILE A 232 10.40 2.72 -21.29
C ILE A 232 11.62 2.06 -21.93
N LEU A 233 11.79 2.20 -23.24
CA LEU A 233 13.03 1.73 -23.90
C LEU A 233 14.22 2.57 -23.43
N ASP A 234 15.33 1.92 -23.07
CA ASP A 234 16.54 2.57 -22.55
C ASP A 234 17.05 3.69 -23.49
N LYS A 235 17.02 3.45 -24.81
CA LYS A 235 17.37 4.45 -25.83
C LYS A 235 16.52 5.72 -25.82
N ASN A 236 15.33 5.67 -25.24
CA ASN A 236 14.40 6.79 -25.20
C ASN A 236 14.48 7.58 -23.87
N LEU A 237 15.24 7.10 -22.88
CA LEU A 237 15.26 7.67 -21.55
C LEU A 237 15.69 9.14 -21.53
N ALA A 238 16.73 9.51 -22.29
CA ALA A 238 17.22 10.89 -22.37
C ALA A 238 16.13 11.83 -22.94
N ALA A 239 15.52 11.45 -24.07
CA ALA A 239 14.45 12.23 -24.68
C ALA A 239 13.21 12.33 -23.80
N PHE A 240 12.90 11.27 -23.06
CA PHE A 240 11.83 11.30 -22.05
C PHE A 240 12.12 12.31 -20.92
N HIS A 241 13.35 12.38 -20.42
CA HIS A 241 13.73 13.38 -19.41
C HIS A 241 13.61 14.82 -19.94
N GLU A 242 14.06 15.08 -21.16
CA GLU A 242 13.92 16.40 -21.80
C GLU A 242 12.44 16.79 -21.93
N TYR A 243 11.61 15.88 -22.43
CA TYR A 243 10.17 16.07 -22.53
C TYR A 243 9.52 16.36 -21.17
N ALA A 244 9.78 15.49 -20.17
CA ALA A 244 9.19 15.63 -18.85
C ALA A 244 9.60 16.94 -18.15
N ASN A 245 10.88 17.31 -18.24
CA ASN A 245 11.36 18.56 -17.66
C ASN A 245 10.74 19.79 -18.32
N LYS A 246 10.48 19.73 -19.63
CA LYS A 246 9.84 20.81 -20.37
C LYS A 246 8.35 20.93 -20.03
N GLU A 247 7.61 19.83 -20.12
CA GLU A 247 6.15 19.82 -19.89
C GLU A 247 5.76 20.10 -18.44
N LEU A 248 6.64 19.75 -17.49
CA LEU A 248 6.42 19.95 -16.06
C LEU A 248 7.18 21.17 -15.50
N ALA A 249 7.77 22.02 -16.36
CA ALA A 249 8.65 23.10 -15.93
C ALA A 249 7.99 24.02 -14.91
N ASP A 250 6.73 24.41 -15.14
CA ASP A 250 5.98 25.35 -14.32
C ASP A 250 5.24 24.68 -13.15
N MET A 251 5.24 23.34 -13.07
CA MET A 251 4.57 22.62 -11.99
C MET A 251 5.43 22.60 -10.73
N ASP A 252 4.82 22.96 -9.60
CA ASP A 252 5.36 22.75 -8.26
C ASP A 252 4.67 21.55 -7.61
N PHE A 253 5.47 20.55 -7.23
CA PHE A 253 5.00 19.37 -6.54
C PHE A 253 5.12 19.48 -5.00
N GLY A 254 5.74 20.55 -4.51
CA GLY A 254 6.00 20.77 -3.09
C GLY A 254 4.81 21.34 -2.32
N GLU A 255 3.89 22.00 -3.03
CA GLU A 255 2.69 22.56 -2.41
C GLU A 255 1.66 21.46 -2.11
N SER A 256 1.26 21.38 -0.85
CA SER A 256 0.14 20.55 -0.42
C SER A 256 -1.04 21.47 -0.14
N TRP A 257 -2.17 21.19 -0.76
CA TRP A 257 -3.42 21.91 -0.51
C TRP A 257 -4.44 21.00 0.17
N TYR A 258 -5.32 21.59 0.95
CA TYR A 258 -6.41 20.92 1.60
C TYR A 258 -7.72 21.47 1.05
N GLU A 259 -8.65 20.60 0.71
CA GLU A 259 -10.01 21.01 0.41
C GLU A 259 -10.73 21.30 1.73
N VAL A 260 -11.14 22.56 1.92
CA VAL A 260 -11.93 22.98 3.09
C VAL A 260 -13.40 22.87 2.74
N ASN A 261 -14.07 21.84 3.25
CA ASN A 261 -15.49 21.61 2.97
C ASN A 261 -16.41 22.58 3.73
N PHE A 262 -15.99 23.02 4.91
CA PHE A 262 -16.68 24.08 5.66
C PHE A 262 -15.72 24.76 6.64
N GLU A 263 -16.02 26.01 6.93
CA GLU A 263 -15.31 26.83 7.91
C GLU A 263 -16.29 27.30 8.98
N ARG A 264 -15.89 27.24 10.26
CA ARG A 264 -16.66 27.81 11.37
C ARG A 264 -15.82 28.79 12.14
N ILE A 265 -16.43 29.96 12.45
CA ILE A 265 -15.77 31.00 13.24
C ILE A 265 -15.86 30.61 14.72
N ALA A 266 -14.73 30.44 15.37
CA ALA A 266 -14.63 29.95 16.76
C ALA A 266 -15.41 30.79 17.80
N ALA A 267 -15.68 32.09 17.48
CA ALA A 267 -16.46 32.96 18.38
C ALA A 267 -17.97 32.63 18.45
N ASP A 268 -18.48 31.91 17.43
CA ASP A 268 -19.92 31.63 17.31
C ASP A 268 -20.25 30.12 17.58
N THR A 269 -19.27 29.33 17.98
CA THR A 269 -19.45 27.88 18.10
C THR A 269 -18.82 27.38 19.37
N ASP A 270 -19.57 26.59 20.14
CA ASP A 270 -18.99 25.75 21.16
C ASP A 270 -18.17 24.64 20.48
N ILE A 271 -16.84 24.78 20.55
CA ILE A 271 -15.90 23.84 19.91
C ILE A 271 -16.00 22.46 20.55
N GLU A 272 -16.29 22.39 21.85
CA GLU A 272 -16.46 21.12 22.57
C GLU A 272 -17.67 20.36 22.05
N ASP A 273 -18.82 21.02 21.90
CA ASP A 273 -20.03 20.40 21.33
C ASP A 273 -19.82 19.96 19.87
N LEU A 274 -19.10 20.75 19.06
CA LEU A 274 -18.77 20.37 17.69
C LEU A 274 -17.86 19.13 17.63
N ILE A 275 -16.86 19.05 18.50
CA ILE A 275 -15.97 17.88 18.59
C ILE A 275 -16.76 16.65 19.02
N ILE A 276 -17.63 16.78 20.02
CA ILE A 276 -18.50 15.70 20.51
C ILE A 276 -19.42 15.22 19.37
N ASP A 277 -20.01 16.12 18.63
CA ASP A 277 -20.89 15.78 17.50
C ASP A 277 -20.12 15.05 16.40
N ILE A 278 -18.95 15.54 16.00
CA ILE A 278 -18.07 14.88 15.03
C ILE A 278 -17.69 13.46 15.50
N VAL A 279 -17.22 13.33 16.73
CA VAL A 279 -16.79 12.04 17.28
C VAL A 279 -17.96 11.07 17.45
N SER A 280 -19.16 11.55 17.81
CA SER A 280 -20.35 10.71 17.93
C SER A 280 -20.79 10.06 16.62
N HIS A 281 -20.34 10.62 15.49
CA HIS A 281 -20.62 10.12 14.14
C HIS A 281 -19.41 9.41 13.49
N GLU A 282 -18.41 8.99 14.28
CA GLU A 282 -17.19 8.31 13.81
C GLU A 282 -17.52 7.13 12.86
N ASP A 283 -18.57 6.38 13.16
CA ASP A 283 -19.01 5.24 12.34
C ASP A 283 -19.56 5.62 10.95
N ILE A 284 -19.88 6.90 10.74
CA ILE A 284 -20.43 7.42 9.48
C ILE A 284 -19.30 7.95 8.57
N TRP A 285 -18.20 8.41 9.13
CA TRP A 285 -17.11 9.00 8.36
C TRP A 285 -16.33 7.99 7.52
N GLY A 286 -16.29 6.73 7.85
CA GLY A 286 -15.69 5.63 7.08
C GLY A 286 -14.21 5.47 7.27
#